data_2e4d80b545f5b09fdf123ba96e531f05
#
_entry.id   2e4d80b545f5b09fdf123ba96e531f05
#
_cell.length_a   1.000
_cell.length_b   1.000
_cell.length_c   1.000
_cell.angle_alpha   90.00
_cell.angle_beta   90.00
_cell.angle_gamma   90.00
#
_symmetry.space_group_name_H-M   'P 1'
#
loop_
_entity.id
_entity.type
_entity.pdbx_description
1 polymer ?
#
loop_
_entity_poly.entity_id
_entity_poly.type
_entity_poly.pdbx_seq_one_letter_code
_entity_poly.pdbx_strand_id
1 'polypeptide(L)'
;MENIIYISPAACAVVAFIAVSWAYFKILRIAVEKQLVDNPDARKLQNRPVPVVGGLAVFFGILSGVLLGAGIHAIVGDESSTRLLPIMCVLSVMLYIGAMDDVLGLSPKARLIIEILSMVALVFSSGICIDSLHGTWGVYDFSWWIGVPLTVVTGVGIINAVNMIDGVNGLSSGLCITCCLFFGVYFILIGDTPNAVLAFTTIGALTPFYIHNVFGYKSRMFIGDAGTMVMGALLTWFTICLLNAEHAMVFRSSGLQLNPIALVLSILSLPVFDTLRVMGMRIAHHKSPFHPDKTHLHHIFINVGISHFITSVSEILIDAVVVGFLLVGVSLGASFELQLYIVIITAMIFVWGTYAILQYNARNHTPFLHWITNFSVKTHLGRRHWWKKITNYLDKPCTSFVDNELMEGEDECELYKKNLKEQDRFRIIRYIRGRAEVLVSDILENSGADSMRVYPILVEEIQKGRITVIKESWLGSPEIISYNND
;
A
#
# COMPACT_ATOMS: atom_id res chain seq x y z
N MET A 1 -21.54 -31.15 -13.72
CA MET A 1 -20.34 -31.06 -12.84
C MET A 1 -19.44 -29.91 -13.26
N GLU A 2 -19.22 -29.65 -14.56
CA GLU A 2 -18.40 -28.52 -15.04
C GLU A 2 -18.83 -27.15 -14.48
N ASN A 3 -20.12 -26.87 -14.37
CA ASN A 3 -20.63 -25.59 -13.82
C ASN A 3 -20.22 -25.35 -12.35
N ILE A 4 -19.87 -26.39 -11.57
CA ILE A 4 -19.44 -26.25 -10.18
C ILE A 4 -18.05 -25.59 -10.10
N ILE A 5 -17.18 -25.89 -11.06
CA ILE A 5 -15.83 -25.31 -11.14
C ILE A 5 -15.91 -23.78 -11.32
N TYR A 6 -16.80 -23.31 -12.18
CA TYR A 6 -16.98 -21.86 -12.42
C TYR A 6 -17.62 -21.10 -11.25
N ILE A 7 -18.33 -21.80 -10.35
CA ILE A 7 -18.91 -21.20 -9.14
C ILE A 7 -17.90 -21.21 -7.98
N SER A 8 -16.86 -22.06 -8.05
CA SER A 8 -15.91 -22.26 -6.96
C SER A 8 -15.20 -20.96 -6.49
N PRO A 9 -14.76 -20.02 -7.36
CA PRO A 9 -14.13 -18.79 -6.88
C PRO A 9 -15.04 -17.95 -5.97
N ALA A 10 -16.33 -17.82 -6.32
CA ALA A 10 -17.29 -17.08 -5.51
C ALA A 10 -17.59 -17.79 -4.17
N ALA A 11 -17.77 -19.11 -4.19
CA ALA A 11 -17.98 -19.90 -2.98
C ALA A 11 -16.78 -19.82 -2.02
N CYS A 12 -15.56 -19.91 -2.55
CA CYS A 12 -14.32 -19.82 -1.78
C CYS A 12 -14.13 -18.41 -1.19
N ALA A 13 -14.49 -17.35 -1.93
CA ALA A 13 -14.50 -16.00 -1.42
C ALA A 13 -15.44 -15.82 -0.21
N VAL A 14 -16.66 -16.38 -0.30
CA VAL A 14 -17.63 -16.33 0.81
C VAL A 14 -17.11 -17.07 2.04
N VAL A 15 -16.51 -18.24 1.86
CA VAL A 15 -15.95 -19.02 2.99
C VAL A 15 -14.78 -18.27 3.61
N ALA A 16 -13.89 -17.69 2.81
CA ALA A 16 -12.79 -16.87 3.31
C ALA A 16 -13.30 -15.66 4.10
N PHE A 17 -14.32 -14.97 3.60
CA PHE A 17 -14.98 -13.85 4.30
C PHE A 17 -15.52 -14.27 5.65
N ILE A 18 -16.23 -15.39 5.73
CA ILE A 18 -16.80 -15.93 6.98
C ILE A 18 -15.68 -16.33 7.94
N ALA A 19 -14.65 -17.01 7.45
CA ALA A 19 -13.52 -17.47 8.24
C ALA A 19 -12.76 -16.29 8.89
N VAL A 20 -12.48 -15.23 8.12
CA VAL A 20 -11.84 -14.02 8.67
C VAL A 20 -12.78 -13.33 9.66
N SER A 21 -14.04 -13.12 9.31
CA SER A 21 -15.02 -12.47 10.21
C SER A 21 -15.14 -13.20 11.56
N TRP A 22 -15.04 -14.52 11.55
CA TRP A 22 -15.06 -15.33 12.76
C TRP A 22 -13.75 -15.26 13.57
N ALA A 23 -12.59 -15.30 12.87
CA ALA A 23 -11.27 -15.30 13.51
C ALA A 23 -10.86 -13.90 14.00
N TYR A 24 -11.32 -12.84 13.33
CA TYR A 24 -10.90 -11.46 13.51
C TYR A 24 -10.87 -11.02 14.98
N PHE A 25 -12.03 -11.11 15.65
CA PHE A 25 -12.14 -10.65 17.03
C PHE A 25 -11.39 -11.51 18.04
N LYS A 26 -11.21 -12.81 17.75
CA LYS A 26 -10.40 -13.70 18.59
C LYS A 26 -8.91 -13.35 18.51
N ILE A 27 -8.43 -13.10 17.31
CA ILE A 27 -7.04 -12.69 17.06
C ILE A 27 -6.80 -11.30 17.65
N LEU A 28 -7.73 -10.36 17.44
CA LEU A 28 -7.66 -9.01 18.02
C LEU A 28 -7.58 -9.08 19.55
N ARG A 29 -8.43 -9.89 20.19
CA ARG A 29 -8.42 -10.06 21.64
C ARG A 29 -7.07 -10.59 22.15
N ILE A 30 -6.54 -11.63 21.53
CA ILE A 30 -5.22 -12.19 21.88
C ILE A 30 -4.13 -11.12 21.72
N ALA A 31 -4.18 -10.33 20.64
CA ALA A 31 -3.18 -9.30 20.39
C ALA A 31 -3.22 -8.20 21.47
N VAL A 32 -4.39 -7.77 21.90
CA VAL A 32 -4.57 -6.81 23.00
C VAL A 32 -4.07 -7.40 24.32
N GLU A 33 -4.51 -8.61 24.69
CA GLU A 33 -4.11 -9.28 25.93
C GLU A 33 -2.58 -9.58 26.00
N LYS A 34 -1.94 -9.79 24.84
CA LYS A 34 -0.50 -10.07 24.73
C LYS A 34 0.33 -8.84 24.37
N GLN A 35 -0.29 -7.67 24.25
CA GLN A 35 0.37 -6.42 23.86
C GLN A 35 1.16 -6.52 22.53
N LEU A 36 0.63 -7.29 21.58
CA LEU A 36 1.16 -7.37 20.21
C LEU A 36 0.67 -6.16 19.42
N VAL A 37 1.15 -5.00 19.80
CA VAL A 37 0.71 -3.70 19.30
C VAL A 37 1.87 -2.91 18.74
N ASP A 38 1.60 -2.15 17.70
CA ASP A 38 2.52 -1.15 17.17
C ASP A 38 2.32 0.16 17.95
N ASN A 39 3.35 0.55 18.71
CA ASN A 39 3.31 1.77 19.52
C ASN A 39 3.53 3.01 18.66
N PRO A 40 2.81 4.11 18.95
CA PRO A 40 3.02 5.38 18.27
C PRO A 40 4.43 5.92 18.51
N ASP A 41 5.07 6.40 17.46
CA ASP A 41 6.32 7.17 17.54
C ASP A 41 6.22 8.45 16.69
N ALA A 42 7.27 9.30 16.73
CA ALA A 42 7.30 10.56 15.99
C ALA A 42 7.25 10.39 14.45
N ARG A 43 7.57 9.20 13.94
CA ARG A 43 7.60 8.89 12.52
C ARG A 43 6.30 8.30 12.01
N LYS A 44 5.46 7.75 12.91
CA LYS A 44 4.23 7.04 12.58
C LYS A 44 3.04 7.99 12.51
N LEU A 45 2.04 7.60 11.72
CA LEU A 45 0.83 8.40 11.53
C LEU A 45 -0.24 8.13 12.59
N GLN A 46 -0.16 7.00 13.31
CA GLN A 46 -1.08 6.65 14.37
C GLN A 46 -0.78 7.43 15.66
N ASN A 47 -1.85 7.70 16.44
CA ASN A 47 -1.78 8.41 17.70
C ASN A 47 -1.96 7.48 18.91
N ARG A 48 -2.19 6.18 18.71
CA ARG A 48 -2.42 5.18 19.75
C ARG A 48 -1.81 3.84 19.37
N PRO A 49 -1.56 2.94 20.33
CA PRO A 49 -1.17 1.57 20.04
C PRO A 49 -2.25 0.86 19.20
N VAL A 50 -1.84 0.18 18.13
CA VAL A 50 -2.74 -0.57 17.25
C VAL A 50 -2.19 -1.99 17.10
N PRO A 51 -3.03 -3.04 17.30
CA PRO A 51 -2.61 -4.43 17.11
C PRO A 51 -2.11 -4.71 15.68
N VAL A 52 -1.02 -5.48 15.54
CA VAL A 52 -0.30 -5.73 14.26
C VAL A 52 -0.40 -7.20 13.86
N VAL A 53 -1.57 -7.77 13.93
CA VAL A 53 -1.77 -9.21 13.68
C VAL A 53 -2.83 -9.49 12.61
N GLY A 54 -3.19 -8.47 11.83
CA GLY A 54 -4.20 -8.59 10.78
C GLY A 54 -3.84 -9.61 9.71
N GLY A 55 -2.54 -9.73 9.37
CA GLY A 55 -2.04 -10.69 8.40
C GLY A 55 -2.36 -12.15 8.75
N LEU A 56 -2.34 -12.50 10.04
CA LEU A 56 -2.71 -13.84 10.51
C LEU A 56 -4.19 -14.16 10.22
N ALA A 57 -5.09 -13.20 10.46
CA ALA A 57 -6.51 -13.38 10.20
C ALA A 57 -6.78 -13.54 8.69
N VAL A 58 -6.15 -12.70 7.87
CA VAL A 58 -6.28 -12.73 6.40
C VAL A 58 -5.75 -14.05 5.85
N PHE A 59 -4.56 -14.48 6.27
CA PHE A 59 -3.99 -15.76 5.81
C PHE A 59 -4.84 -16.97 6.20
N PHE A 60 -5.43 -16.97 7.40
CA PHE A 60 -6.38 -18.00 7.81
C PHE A 60 -7.59 -18.08 6.87
N GLY A 61 -8.11 -16.94 6.43
CA GLY A 61 -9.18 -16.87 5.44
C GLY A 61 -8.75 -17.40 4.08
N ILE A 62 -7.55 -16.99 3.59
CA ILE A 62 -7.00 -17.48 2.32
C ILE A 62 -6.85 -18.99 2.36
N LEU A 63 -6.26 -19.53 3.41
CA LEU A 63 -6.08 -20.98 3.59
C LEU A 63 -7.42 -21.70 3.59
N SER A 64 -8.41 -21.21 4.33
CA SER A 64 -9.75 -21.82 4.41
C SER A 64 -10.45 -21.88 3.06
N GLY A 65 -10.40 -20.81 2.27
CA GLY A 65 -11.04 -20.76 0.96
C GLY A 65 -10.30 -21.61 -0.09
N VAL A 66 -8.95 -21.60 -0.08
CA VAL A 66 -8.15 -22.43 -1.00
C VAL A 66 -8.37 -23.92 -0.71
N LEU A 67 -8.43 -24.34 0.57
CA LEU A 67 -8.71 -25.73 0.93
C LEU A 67 -10.11 -26.15 0.49
N LEU A 68 -11.12 -25.28 0.59
CA LEU A 68 -12.45 -25.55 0.04
C LEU A 68 -12.38 -25.72 -1.49
N GLY A 69 -11.71 -24.81 -2.18
CA GLY A 69 -11.53 -24.86 -3.63
C GLY A 69 -10.86 -26.15 -4.08
N ALA A 70 -9.77 -26.53 -3.41
CA ALA A 70 -9.07 -27.79 -3.67
C ALA A 70 -9.99 -29.01 -3.42
N GLY A 71 -10.80 -28.98 -2.36
CA GLY A 71 -11.79 -30.03 -2.09
C GLY A 71 -12.87 -30.13 -3.17
N ILE A 72 -13.39 -29.01 -3.67
CA ILE A 72 -14.37 -28.97 -4.76
C ILE A 72 -13.75 -29.56 -6.04
N HIS A 73 -12.53 -29.16 -6.41
CA HIS A 73 -11.82 -29.66 -7.59
C HIS A 73 -11.55 -31.17 -7.47
N ALA A 74 -11.10 -31.64 -6.30
CA ALA A 74 -10.86 -33.06 -6.07
C ALA A 74 -12.12 -33.94 -6.22
N ILE A 75 -13.29 -33.44 -5.75
CA ILE A 75 -14.59 -34.15 -5.91
C ILE A 75 -14.96 -34.31 -7.40
N VAL A 76 -14.57 -33.36 -8.23
CA VAL A 76 -14.86 -33.41 -9.68
C VAL A 76 -13.77 -34.17 -10.47
N GLY A 77 -12.70 -34.61 -9.79
CA GLY A 77 -11.57 -35.30 -10.41
C GLY A 77 -10.58 -34.35 -11.09
N ASP A 78 -10.58 -33.06 -10.74
CA ASP A 78 -9.65 -32.07 -11.25
C ASP A 78 -8.51 -31.85 -10.24
N GLU A 79 -7.30 -32.26 -10.63
CA GLU A 79 -6.09 -32.10 -9.81
C GLU A 79 -5.38 -30.75 -10.01
N SER A 80 -5.95 -29.84 -10.80
CA SER A 80 -5.32 -28.56 -11.15
C SER A 80 -4.98 -27.70 -9.92
N SER A 81 -5.74 -27.82 -8.82
CA SER A 81 -5.50 -27.12 -7.56
C SER A 81 -4.16 -27.46 -6.90
N THR A 82 -3.53 -28.60 -7.26
CA THR A 82 -2.18 -28.95 -6.76
C THR A 82 -1.11 -27.96 -7.20
N ARG A 83 -1.35 -27.25 -8.31
CA ARG A 83 -0.47 -26.15 -8.79
C ARG A 83 -0.34 -24.98 -7.80
N LEU A 84 -1.28 -24.87 -6.84
CA LEU A 84 -1.19 -23.84 -5.79
C LEU A 84 -0.30 -24.24 -4.61
N LEU A 85 0.13 -25.50 -4.47
CA LEU A 85 0.95 -25.92 -3.33
C LEU A 85 2.27 -25.15 -3.18
N PRO A 86 3.06 -24.90 -4.24
CA PRO A 86 4.27 -24.12 -4.13
C PRO A 86 4.04 -22.72 -3.56
N ILE A 87 3.05 -21.99 -4.09
CA ILE A 87 2.75 -20.66 -3.59
C ILE A 87 2.21 -20.69 -2.15
N MET A 88 1.35 -21.64 -1.79
CA MET A 88 0.85 -21.75 -0.42
C MET A 88 1.96 -22.03 0.59
N CYS A 89 2.99 -22.79 0.21
CA CYS A 89 4.19 -22.97 1.01
C CYS A 89 4.94 -21.63 1.20
N VAL A 90 5.17 -20.90 0.12
CA VAL A 90 5.85 -19.59 0.18
C VAL A 90 5.04 -18.57 0.99
N LEU A 91 3.72 -18.51 0.83
CA LEU A 91 2.86 -17.63 1.63
C LEU A 91 2.96 -17.96 3.13
N SER A 92 3.09 -19.23 3.49
CA SER A 92 3.28 -19.65 4.89
C SER A 92 4.63 -19.20 5.44
N VAL A 93 5.70 -19.28 4.64
CA VAL A 93 7.03 -18.76 5.01
C VAL A 93 6.99 -17.24 5.15
N MET A 94 6.37 -16.52 4.20
CA MET A 94 6.24 -15.06 4.26
C MET A 94 5.43 -14.61 5.48
N LEU A 95 4.34 -15.31 5.80
CA LEU A 95 3.57 -15.04 7.01
C LEU A 95 4.43 -15.19 8.26
N TYR A 96 5.18 -16.29 8.38
CA TYR A 96 6.03 -16.55 9.54
C TYR A 96 7.11 -15.47 9.69
N ILE A 97 7.80 -15.15 8.60
CA ILE A 97 8.89 -14.17 8.63
C ILE A 97 8.36 -12.77 8.91
N GLY A 98 7.24 -12.37 8.27
CA GLY A 98 6.60 -11.08 8.54
C GLY A 98 6.11 -10.98 9.97
N ALA A 99 5.55 -12.05 10.55
CA ALA A 99 5.18 -12.07 11.97
C ALA A 99 6.38 -11.98 12.90
N MET A 100 7.53 -12.58 12.53
CA MET A 100 8.79 -12.41 13.26
C MET A 100 9.31 -10.97 13.14
N ASP A 101 9.16 -10.34 11.98
CA ASP A 101 9.54 -8.93 11.77
C ASP A 101 8.69 -8.00 12.63
N ASP A 102 7.37 -8.17 12.63
CA ASP A 102 6.43 -7.41 13.45
C ASP A 102 6.73 -7.48 14.96
N VAL A 103 7.24 -8.63 15.45
CA VAL A 103 7.51 -8.86 16.89
C VAL A 103 8.96 -8.53 17.29
N LEU A 104 9.94 -8.91 16.47
CA LEU A 104 11.36 -8.87 16.82
C LEU A 104 12.12 -7.73 16.11
N GLY A 105 11.58 -7.19 15.01
CA GLY A 105 12.27 -6.20 14.18
C GLY A 105 13.48 -6.79 13.48
N LEU A 106 13.27 -7.56 12.42
CA LEU A 106 14.35 -8.21 11.69
C LEU A 106 15.24 -7.18 10.97
N SER A 107 16.50 -7.54 10.76
CA SER A 107 17.36 -6.69 9.96
C SER A 107 16.92 -6.70 8.49
N PRO A 108 16.96 -5.55 7.78
CA PRO A 108 16.57 -5.49 6.38
C PRO A 108 17.32 -6.48 5.47
N LYS A 109 18.58 -6.79 5.83
CA LYS A 109 19.39 -7.79 5.10
C LYS A 109 18.85 -9.22 5.28
N ALA A 110 18.51 -9.59 6.52
CA ALA A 110 17.97 -10.93 6.79
C ALA A 110 16.62 -11.13 6.06
N ARG A 111 15.74 -10.13 6.10
CA ARG A 111 14.47 -10.13 5.40
C ARG A 111 14.67 -10.31 3.89
N LEU A 112 15.54 -9.49 3.27
CA LEU A 112 15.84 -9.57 1.85
C LEU A 112 16.38 -10.95 1.42
N ILE A 113 17.27 -11.55 2.22
CA ILE A 113 17.81 -12.90 1.94
C ILE A 113 16.69 -13.93 1.93
N ILE A 114 15.77 -13.87 2.90
CA ILE A 114 14.67 -14.82 2.99
C ILE A 114 13.66 -14.62 1.84
N GLU A 115 13.38 -13.38 1.45
CA GLU A 115 12.56 -13.08 0.28
C GLU A 115 13.18 -13.69 -0.99
N ILE A 116 14.48 -13.49 -1.22
CA ILE A 116 15.21 -14.09 -2.35
C ILE A 116 15.12 -15.61 -2.34
N LEU A 117 15.44 -16.25 -1.19
CA LEU A 117 15.38 -17.71 -1.06
C LEU A 117 13.99 -18.26 -1.30
N SER A 118 12.96 -17.57 -0.84
CA SER A 118 11.57 -17.96 -1.04
C SER A 118 11.15 -17.84 -2.51
N MET A 119 11.58 -16.80 -3.22
CA MET A 119 11.31 -16.66 -4.65
C MET A 119 12.07 -17.71 -5.47
N VAL A 120 13.31 -18.02 -5.12
CA VAL A 120 14.06 -19.13 -5.72
C VAL A 120 13.33 -20.44 -5.49
N ALA A 121 12.91 -20.74 -4.25
CA ALA A 121 12.16 -21.94 -3.93
C ALA A 121 10.83 -22.02 -4.71
N LEU A 122 10.12 -20.88 -4.87
CA LEU A 122 8.88 -20.81 -5.65
C LEU A 122 9.12 -21.22 -7.10
N VAL A 123 10.12 -20.64 -7.76
CA VAL A 123 10.45 -20.93 -9.16
C VAL A 123 10.82 -22.42 -9.33
N PHE A 124 11.71 -22.94 -8.49
CA PHE A 124 12.14 -24.34 -8.61
C PHE A 124 11.04 -25.35 -8.25
N SER A 125 10.14 -25.04 -7.31
CA SER A 125 9.07 -25.95 -6.92
C SER A 125 7.87 -25.92 -7.85
N SER A 126 7.58 -24.76 -8.47
CA SER A 126 6.48 -24.62 -9.43
C SER A 126 6.90 -24.94 -10.87
N GLY A 127 8.19 -24.84 -11.19
CA GLY A 127 8.69 -24.92 -12.56
C GLY A 127 8.33 -23.71 -13.43
N ILE A 128 7.78 -22.64 -12.84
CA ILE A 128 7.27 -21.45 -13.57
C ILE A 128 8.18 -20.24 -13.30
N CYS A 129 8.55 -19.51 -14.35
CA CYS A 129 9.27 -18.25 -14.24
C CYS A 129 8.80 -17.27 -15.33
N ILE A 130 9.24 -16.04 -15.24
CA ILE A 130 9.08 -15.04 -16.31
C ILE A 130 10.09 -15.39 -17.41
N ASP A 131 9.62 -16.05 -18.44
CA ASP A 131 10.46 -16.63 -19.50
C ASP A 131 10.22 -16.01 -20.87
N SER A 132 9.30 -15.02 -20.97
CA SER A 132 8.97 -14.41 -22.25
C SER A 132 8.63 -12.92 -22.09
N LEU A 133 8.94 -12.10 -23.12
CA LEU A 133 8.36 -10.77 -23.32
C LEU A 133 7.19 -10.77 -24.30
N HIS A 134 6.72 -11.94 -24.69
CA HIS A 134 5.53 -12.16 -25.52
C HIS A 134 5.56 -11.43 -26.88
N GLY A 135 6.74 -11.17 -27.41
CA GLY A 135 6.96 -10.47 -28.69
C GLY A 135 7.02 -8.95 -28.55
N THR A 136 6.98 -8.40 -27.34
CA THR A 136 7.24 -6.98 -27.09
C THR A 136 8.67 -6.65 -27.54
N TRP A 137 8.83 -5.65 -28.40
CA TRP A 137 10.09 -5.28 -29.07
C TRP A 137 10.75 -6.43 -29.86
N GLY A 138 9.96 -7.41 -30.32
CA GLY A 138 10.44 -8.58 -31.03
C GLY A 138 11.15 -9.62 -30.17
N VAL A 139 11.11 -9.47 -28.85
CA VAL A 139 11.68 -10.42 -27.89
C VAL A 139 10.59 -11.39 -27.44
N TYR A 140 10.84 -12.68 -27.63
CA TYR A 140 9.95 -13.76 -27.24
C TYR A 140 10.51 -14.46 -26.01
N ASP A 141 11.11 -15.62 -26.17
CA ASP A 141 11.44 -16.48 -25.06
C ASP A 141 12.88 -16.22 -24.55
N PHE A 142 13.05 -16.32 -23.24
CA PHE A 142 14.35 -16.29 -22.58
C PHE A 142 14.79 -17.67 -22.16
N SER A 143 16.13 -17.84 -22.06
CA SER A 143 16.66 -19.01 -21.37
C SER A 143 16.32 -18.95 -19.86
N TRP A 144 16.19 -20.11 -19.27
CA TRP A 144 15.98 -20.28 -17.82
C TRP A 144 16.98 -19.46 -16.97
N TRP A 145 18.23 -19.35 -17.42
CA TRP A 145 19.28 -18.58 -16.75
C TRP A 145 19.01 -17.07 -16.68
N ILE A 146 18.17 -16.55 -17.56
CA ILE A 146 17.71 -15.15 -17.54
C ILE A 146 16.36 -15.08 -16.80
N GLY A 147 15.46 -16.00 -17.08
CA GLY A 147 14.11 -16.01 -16.52
C GLY A 147 14.10 -16.12 -14.99
N VAL A 148 14.93 -17.00 -14.40
CA VAL A 148 14.98 -17.19 -12.94
C VAL A 148 15.45 -15.93 -12.21
N PRO A 149 16.60 -15.32 -12.52
CA PRO A 149 17.02 -14.07 -11.89
C PRO A 149 16.01 -12.93 -12.08
N LEU A 150 15.43 -12.80 -13.28
CA LEU A 150 14.41 -11.80 -13.57
C LEU A 150 13.18 -11.99 -12.67
N THR A 151 12.72 -13.24 -12.52
CA THR A 151 11.60 -13.58 -11.65
C THR A 151 11.88 -13.26 -10.19
N VAL A 152 13.06 -13.61 -9.70
CA VAL A 152 13.47 -13.35 -8.31
C VAL A 152 13.53 -11.85 -8.04
N VAL A 153 14.15 -11.07 -8.93
CA VAL A 153 14.25 -9.61 -8.78
C VAL A 153 12.87 -8.96 -8.84
N THR A 154 12.03 -9.38 -9.78
CA THR A 154 10.65 -8.88 -9.91
C THR A 154 9.84 -9.21 -8.65
N GLY A 155 9.91 -10.46 -8.17
CA GLY A 155 9.16 -10.89 -7.01
C GLY A 155 9.56 -10.16 -5.73
N VAL A 156 10.84 -10.07 -5.45
CA VAL A 156 11.36 -9.30 -4.31
C VAL A 156 10.99 -7.82 -4.43
N GLY A 157 11.04 -7.27 -5.66
CA GLY A 157 10.63 -5.90 -5.94
C GLY A 157 9.15 -5.66 -5.61
N ILE A 158 8.24 -6.56 -6.02
CA ILE A 158 6.80 -6.47 -5.74
C ILE A 158 6.52 -6.62 -4.24
N ILE A 159 7.15 -7.61 -3.55
CA ILE A 159 6.97 -7.81 -2.11
C ILE A 159 7.34 -6.53 -1.35
N ASN A 160 8.50 -5.96 -1.63
CA ASN A 160 8.94 -4.74 -0.96
C ASN A 160 8.08 -3.52 -1.35
N ALA A 161 7.65 -3.40 -2.61
CA ALA A 161 6.78 -2.31 -3.05
C ALA A 161 5.43 -2.33 -2.30
N VAL A 162 4.81 -3.49 -2.17
CA VAL A 162 3.55 -3.66 -1.43
C VAL A 162 3.73 -3.36 0.07
N ASN A 163 4.86 -3.76 0.66
CA ASN A 163 5.15 -3.44 2.05
C ASN A 163 5.38 -1.94 2.27
N MET A 164 6.05 -1.25 1.34
CA MET A 164 6.37 0.17 1.47
C MET A 164 5.15 1.10 1.34
N ILE A 165 4.04 0.67 0.74
CA ILE A 165 2.80 1.46 0.66
C ILE A 165 1.87 1.25 1.87
N ASP A 166 2.19 0.35 2.80
CA ASP A 166 1.37 0.11 3.99
C ASP A 166 1.62 1.16 5.07
N GLY A 167 1.22 2.39 4.80
CA GLY A 167 1.33 3.52 5.73
C GLY A 167 0.00 4.21 6.03
N VAL A 168 -1.09 3.81 5.35
CA VAL A 168 -2.40 4.47 5.43
C VAL A 168 -3.50 3.42 5.54
N ASN A 169 -4.44 3.63 6.47
CA ASN A 169 -5.55 2.70 6.67
C ASN A 169 -6.29 2.39 5.37
N GLY A 170 -6.43 1.11 5.05
CA GLY A 170 -7.12 0.61 3.88
C GLY A 170 -6.34 0.71 2.57
N LEU A 171 -5.14 1.30 2.53
CA LEU A 171 -4.42 1.46 1.27
C LEU A 171 -3.88 0.10 0.76
N SER A 172 -3.03 -0.56 1.52
CA SER A 172 -2.43 -1.84 1.12
C SER A 172 -3.47 -2.93 0.88
N SER A 173 -4.42 -3.07 1.80
CA SER A 173 -5.50 -4.07 1.68
C SER A 173 -6.48 -3.75 0.54
N GLY A 174 -6.87 -2.48 0.37
CA GLY A 174 -7.77 -2.06 -0.71
C GLY A 174 -7.12 -2.18 -2.08
N LEU A 175 -5.83 -1.82 -2.20
CA LEU A 175 -5.07 -2.02 -3.42
C LEU A 175 -4.94 -3.51 -3.76
N CYS A 176 -4.61 -4.36 -2.78
CA CYS A 176 -4.53 -5.80 -3.00
C CYS A 176 -5.87 -6.41 -3.42
N ILE A 177 -7.00 -5.95 -2.85
CA ILE A 177 -8.35 -6.34 -3.30
C ILE A 177 -8.54 -5.96 -4.77
N THR A 178 -8.17 -4.75 -5.17
CA THR A 178 -8.30 -4.26 -6.54
C THR A 178 -7.40 -5.03 -7.51
N CYS A 179 -6.14 -5.26 -7.16
CA CYS A 179 -5.23 -6.08 -7.96
C CYS A 179 -5.76 -7.51 -8.11
N CYS A 180 -6.20 -8.14 -7.02
CA CYS A 180 -6.78 -9.49 -7.05
C CYS A 180 -8.06 -9.55 -7.89
N LEU A 181 -8.85 -8.49 -7.95
CA LEU A 181 -10.02 -8.42 -8.83
C LEU A 181 -9.60 -8.45 -10.31
N PHE A 182 -8.62 -7.64 -10.70
CA PHE A 182 -8.15 -7.63 -12.09
C PHE A 182 -7.47 -8.96 -12.48
N PHE A 183 -6.58 -9.49 -11.64
CA PHE A 183 -5.96 -10.79 -11.86
C PHE A 183 -7.01 -11.92 -11.88
N GLY A 184 -7.95 -11.91 -10.94
CA GLY A 184 -9.00 -12.93 -10.84
C GLY A 184 -9.91 -12.94 -12.06
N VAL A 185 -10.32 -11.76 -12.57
CA VAL A 185 -11.08 -11.66 -13.83
C VAL A 185 -10.25 -12.18 -15.00
N TYR A 186 -8.96 -11.82 -15.09
CA TYR A 186 -8.07 -12.35 -16.11
C TYR A 186 -8.01 -13.88 -16.08
N PHE A 187 -7.79 -14.49 -14.90
CA PHE A 187 -7.72 -15.95 -14.76
C PHE A 187 -9.04 -16.65 -15.09
N ILE A 188 -10.21 -16.04 -14.79
CA ILE A 188 -11.50 -16.55 -15.25
C ILE A 188 -11.56 -16.56 -16.79
N LEU A 189 -11.15 -15.46 -17.43
CA LEU A 189 -11.23 -15.30 -18.89
C LEU A 189 -10.34 -16.32 -19.63
N ILE A 190 -9.22 -16.72 -19.06
CA ILE A 190 -8.32 -17.75 -19.65
C ILE A 190 -8.63 -19.18 -19.16
N GLY A 191 -9.61 -19.35 -18.26
CA GLY A 191 -9.98 -20.67 -17.73
C GLY A 191 -9.03 -21.24 -16.66
N ASP A 192 -8.13 -20.41 -16.10
CA ASP A 192 -7.26 -20.81 -14.99
C ASP A 192 -8.00 -20.72 -13.66
N THR A 193 -8.84 -21.72 -13.40
CA THR A 193 -9.72 -21.76 -12.23
C THR A 193 -8.95 -21.77 -10.89
N PRO A 194 -7.83 -22.51 -10.70
CA PRO A 194 -7.08 -22.47 -9.46
C PRO A 194 -6.59 -21.06 -9.08
N ASN A 195 -6.00 -20.32 -10.02
CA ASN A 195 -5.56 -18.95 -9.77
C ASN A 195 -6.74 -17.99 -9.59
N ALA A 196 -7.86 -18.19 -10.29
CA ALA A 196 -9.09 -17.46 -10.04
C ALA A 196 -9.62 -17.71 -8.61
N VAL A 197 -9.65 -18.97 -8.14
CA VAL A 197 -10.01 -19.33 -6.76
C VAL A 197 -9.10 -18.62 -5.76
N LEU A 198 -7.79 -18.64 -5.95
CA LEU A 198 -6.84 -17.96 -5.04
C LEU A 198 -7.08 -16.45 -5.01
N ALA A 199 -7.30 -15.80 -6.16
CA ALA A 199 -7.54 -14.36 -6.25
C ALA A 199 -8.85 -13.96 -5.56
N PHE A 200 -9.97 -14.62 -5.86
CA PHE A 200 -11.27 -14.29 -5.24
C PHE A 200 -11.33 -14.67 -3.75
N THR A 201 -10.67 -15.75 -3.35
CA THR A 201 -10.49 -16.11 -1.94
C THR A 201 -9.76 -15.00 -1.18
N THR A 202 -8.72 -14.44 -1.78
CA THR A 202 -7.97 -13.31 -1.18
C THR A 202 -8.84 -12.07 -1.03
N ILE A 203 -9.68 -11.75 -2.03
CA ILE A 203 -10.67 -10.66 -1.93
C ILE A 203 -11.60 -10.93 -0.75
N GLY A 204 -12.15 -12.15 -0.64
CA GLY A 204 -13.01 -12.56 0.45
C GLY A 204 -12.35 -12.40 1.82
N ALA A 205 -11.08 -12.81 1.95
CA ALA A 205 -10.32 -12.72 3.19
C ALA A 205 -9.97 -11.27 3.57
N LEU A 206 -9.60 -10.44 2.60
CA LEU A 206 -9.23 -9.04 2.86
C LEU A 206 -10.42 -8.14 3.14
N THR A 207 -11.62 -8.46 2.66
CA THR A 207 -12.80 -7.59 2.78
C THR A 207 -13.19 -7.32 4.24
N PRO A 208 -13.34 -8.31 5.15
CA PRO A 208 -13.64 -8.03 6.56
C PRO A 208 -12.51 -7.23 7.23
N PHE A 209 -11.25 -7.58 6.94
CA PHE A 209 -10.10 -6.84 7.45
C PHE A 209 -10.16 -5.36 7.01
N TYR A 210 -10.37 -5.10 5.72
CA TYR A 210 -10.47 -3.75 5.15
C TYR A 210 -11.58 -2.93 5.85
N ILE A 211 -12.76 -3.53 6.05
CA ILE A 211 -13.89 -2.87 6.71
C ILE A 211 -13.51 -2.43 8.12
N HIS A 212 -12.90 -3.30 8.93
CA HIS A 212 -12.48 -2.97 10.29
C HIS A 212 -11.29 -2.01 10.32
N ASN A 213 -10.33 -2.15 9.42
CA ASN A 213 -9.16 -1.27 9.34
C ASN A 213 -9.55 0.18 8.96
N VAL A 214 -10.52 0.36 8.04
CA VAL A 214 -10.97 1.66 7.57
C VAL A 214 -12.00 2.29 8.51
N PHE A 215 -13.06 1.56 8.84
CA PHE A 215 -14.23 2.10 9.54
C PHE A 215 -14.22 1.86 11.05
N GLY A 216 -13.47 0.85 11.53
CA GLY A 216 -13.34 0.55 12.95
C GLY A 216 -12.48 1.58 13.67
N TYR A 217 -12.76 1.76 14.96
CA TYR A 217 -11.91 2.52 15.88
C TYR A 217 -11.30 1.56 16.89
N LYS A 218 -12.08 0.93 17.79
CA LYS A 218 -11.61 -0.09 18.75
C LYS A 218 -11.28 -1.42 18.06
N SER A 219 -12.00 -1.75 16.99
CA SER A 219 -11.80 -2.98 16.22
C SER A 219 -10.67 -2.92 15.18
N ARG A 220 -9.97 -1.79 15.08
CA ARG A 220 -8.89 -1.62 14.09
C ARG A 220 -7.68 -2.46 14.43
N MET A 221 -7.14 -3.16 13.41
CA MET A 221 -5.81 -3.78 13.41
C MET A 221 -5.02 -3.31 12.19
N PHE A 222 -3.72 -3.32 12.29
CA PHE A 222 -2.84 -3.22 11.13
C PHE A 222 -2.62 -4.60 10.52
N ILE A 223 -2.39 -4.61 9.21
CA ILE A 223 -2.11 -5.86 8.48
C ILE A 223 -0.75 -6.43 8.88
N GLY A 224 0.20 -5.57 9.23
CA GLY A 224 1.57 -5.88 9.62
C GLY A 224 2.45 -6.35 8.46
N ASP A 225 3.75 -6.51 8.75
CA ASP A 225 4.70 -7.08 7.79
C ASP A 225 4.31 -8.52 7.41
N ALA A 226 3.71 -9.26 8.34
CA ALA A 226 3.12 -10.57 8.09
C ALA A 226 2.12 -10.55 6.92
N GLY A 227 1.21 -9.57 6.91
CA GLY A 227 0.19 -9.49 5.87
C GLY A 227 0.70 -8.89 4.58
N THR A 228 1.53 -7.84 4.62
CA THR A 228 2.07 -7.21 3.40
C THR A 228 3.01 -8.12 2.64
N MET A 229 3.84 -8.91 3.33
CA MET A 229 4.69 -9.92 2.69
C MET A 229 3.87 -11.04 2.04
N VAL A 230 2.79 -11.51 2.68
CA VAL A 230 1.86 -12.48 2.10
C VAL A 230 1.20 -11.90 0.84
N MET A 231 0.66 -10.67 0.91
CA MET A 231 0.04 -10.00 -0.24
C MET A 231 1.03 -9.78 -1.38
N GLY A 232 2.25 -9.32 -1.07
CA GLY A 232 3.30 -9.10 -2.07
C GLY A 232 3.71 -10.39 -2.77
N ALA A 233 3.90 -11.50 -2.03
CA ALA A 233 4.22 -12.80 -2.61
C ALA A 233 3.07 -13.36 -3.48
N LEU A 234 1.83 -13.13 -3.06
CA LEU A 234 0.64 -13.53 -3.81
C LEU A 234 0.52 -12.75 -5.14
N LEU A 235 0.69 -11.44 -5.12
CA LEU A 235 0.69 -10.62 -6.33
C LEU A 235 1.88 -10.96 -7.25
N THR A 236 3.02 -11.33 -6.68
CA THR A 236 4.16 -11.88 -7.43
C THR A 236 3.79 -13.17 -8.14
N TRP A 237 3.13 -14.10 -7.45
CA TRP A 237 2.65 -15.35 -8.05
C TRP A 237 1.73 -15.10 -9.25
N PHE A 238 0.74 -14.23 -9.09
CA PHE A 238 -0.15 -13.88 -10.21
C PHE A 238 0.61 -13.25 -11.38
N THR A 239 1.60 -12.41 -11.07
CA THR A 239 2.49 -11.81 -12.08
C THR A 239 3.26 -12.89 -12.85
N ILE A 240 3.86 -13.84 -12.14
CA ILE A 240 4.63 -14.93 -12.77
C ILE A 240 3.72 -15.79 -13.62
N CYS A 241 2.54 -16.18 -13.10
CA CYS A 241 1.58 -16.97 -13.87
C CYS A 241 1.11 -16.25 -15.13
N LEU A 242 0.83 -14.94 -15.05
CA LEU A 242 0.39 -14.17 -16.19
C LEU A 242 1.49 -13.99 -17.25
N LEU A 243 2.74 -13.81 -16.82
CA LEU A 243 3.89 -13.61 -17.69
C LEU A 243 4.57 -14.90 -18.16
N ASN A 244 4.08 -16.06 -17.72
CA ASN A 244 4.59 -17.32 -18.23
C ASN A 244 4.09 -17.59 -19.65
N ALA A 245 4.95 -18.10 -20.52
CA ALA A 245 4.68 -18.30 -21.95
C ALA A 245 3.47 -19.22 -22.20
N GLU A 246 3.28 -20.26 -21.40
CA GLU A 246 2.13 -21.18 -21.52
C GLU A 246 0.80 -20.45 -21.34
N HIS A 247 0.66 -19.66 -20.29
CA HIS A 247 -0.55 -18.90 -20.00
C HIS A 247 -0.84 -17.83 -21.06
N ALA A 248 0.20 -17.19 -21.58
CA ALA A 248 0.06 -16.22 -22.65
C ALA A 248 -0.40 -16.84 -23.99
N MET A 249 -0.03 -18.09 -24.28
CA MET A 249 -0.53 -18.80 -25.46
C MET A 249 -2.03 -19.08 -25.37
N VAL A 250 -2.53 -19.44 -24.20
CA VAL A 250 -3.97 -19.61 -23.96
C VAL A 250 -4.71 -18.30 -24.18
N PHE A 251 -4.14 -17.19 -23.72
CA PHE A 251 -4.72 -15.87 -23.89
C PHE A 251 -4.79 -15.42 -25.37
N ARG A 252 -3.76 -15.67 -26.15
CA ARG A 252 -3.77 -15.41 -27.62
C ARG A 252 -4.84 -16.20 -28.34
N SER A 253 -5.09 -17.43 -27.93
CA SER A 253 -6.14 -18.27 -28.54
C SER A 253 -7.54 -17.75 -28.26
N SER A 254 -7.77 -16.97 -27.21
CA SER A 254 -9.05 -16.33 -26.88
C SER A 254 -9.38 -15.09 -27.74
N GLY A 255 -8.47 -14.68 -28.64
CA GLY A 255 -8.67 -13.56 -29.57
C GLY A 255 -8.44 -12.16 -28.96
N LEU A 256 -8.09 -12.06 -27.69
CA LEU A 256 -7.75 -10.80 -27.04
C LEU A 256 -6.28 -10.43 -27.30
N GLN A 257 -6.05 -9.34 -28.02
CA GLN A 257 -4.71 -8.82 -28.30
C GLN A 257 -4.25 -7.87 -27.17
N LEU A 258 -4.07 -8.41 -25.97
CA LEU A 258 -3.63 -7.67 -24.80
C LEU A 258 -2.17 -8.03 -24.49
N ASN A 259 -1.32 -7.00 -24.31
CA ASN A 259 0.07 -7.20 -23.91
C ASN A 259 0.14 -7.61 -22.42
N PRO A 260 0.65 -8.82 -22.10
CA PRO A 260 0.71 -9.30 -20.72
C PRO A 260 1.55 -8.42 -19.80
N ILE A 261 2.67 -7.88 -20.30
CA ILE A 261 3.54 -6.98 -19.51
C ILE A 261 2.81 -5.67 -19.21
N ALA A 262 2.13 -5.09 -20.21
CA ALA A 262 1.33 -3.89 -20.00
C ALA A 262 0.21 -4.13 -18.98
N LEU A 263 -0.45 -5.29 -19.02
CA LEU A 263 -1.48 -5.65 -18.04
C LEU A 263 -0.91 -5.73 -16.63
N VAL A 264 0.17 -6.48 -16.40
CA VAL A 264 0.79 -6.58 -15.07
C VAL A 264 1.22 -5.21 -14.56
N LEU A 265 1.93 -4.42 -15.40
CA LEU A 265 2.39 -3.08 -15.00
C LEU A 265 1.22 -2.12 -14.74
N SER A 266 0.07 -2.28 -15.42
CA SER A 266 -1.10 -1.47 -15.15
C SER A 266 -1.78 -1.84 -13.83
N ILE A 267 -1.89 -3.14 -13.51
CA ILE A 267 -2.47 -3.64 -12.25
C ILE A 267 -1.59 -3.29 -11.04
N LEU A 268 -0.28 -3.24 -11.21
CA LEU A 268 0.70 -2.92 -10.17
C LEU A 268 1.28 -1.51 -10.34
N SER A 269 0.57 -0.62 -11.05
CA SER A 269 1.12 0.68 -11.42
C SER A 269 1.50 1.52 -10.20
N LEU A 270 0.63 1.58 -9.20
CA LEU A 270 0.88 2.37 -7.99
C LEU A 270 2.11 1.85 -7.21
N PRO A 271 2.17 0.59 -6.74
CA PRO A 271 3.31 0.12 -5.96
C PRO A 271 4.62 0.18 -6.74
N VAL A 272 4.60 -0.18 -8.02
CA VAL A 272 5.83 -0.20 -8.84
C VAL A 272 6.32 1.21 -9.15
N PHE A 273 5.48 2.08 -9.70
CA PHE A 273 5.92 3.41 -10.14
C PHE A 273 6.19 4.36 -8.97
N ASP A 274 5.48 4.25 -7.83
CA ASP A 274 5.82 5.03 -6.64
C ASP A 274 7.16 4.59 -6.05
N THR A 275 7.41 3.28 -5.96
CA THR A 275 8.70 2.75 -5.49
C THR A 275 9.85 3.15 -6.42
N LEU A 276 9.68 3.02 -7.74
CA LEU A 276 10.70 3.46 -8.71
C LEU A 276 10.98 4.95 -8.62
N ARG A 277 9.95 5.78 -8.44
CA ARG A 277 10.11 7.23 -8.22
C ARG A 277 10.94 7.52 -6.97
N VAL A 278 10.61 6.89 -5.86
CA VAL A 278 11.32 7.09 -4.58
C VAL A 278 12.76 6.62 -4.69
N MET A 279 13.01 5.44 -5.25
CA MET A 279 14.37 4.92 -5.46
C MET A 279 15.18 5.83 -6.39
N GLY A 280 14.58 6.28 -7.50
CA GLY A 280 15.22 7.21 -8.45
C GLY A 280 15.60 8.55 -7.78
N MET A 281 14.70 9.11 -6.97
CA MET A 281 15.01 10.34 -6.20
C MET A 281 16.14 10.13 -5.19
N ARG A 282 16.16 8.99 -4.49
CA ARG A 282 17.24 8.67 -3.52
C ARG A 282 18.59 8.59 -4.23
N ILE A 283 18.66 7.89 -5.35
CA ILE A 283 19.88 7.77 -6.17
C ILE A 283 20.33 9.15 -6.67
N ALA A 284 19.40 9.97 -7.16
CA ALA A 284 19.71 11.34 -7.62
C ALA A 284 20.27 12.24 -6.51
N HIS A 285 19.93 11.97 -5.25
CA HIS A 285 20.44 12.67 -4.07
C HIS A 285 21.62 11.93 -3.40
N HIS A 286 22.28 11.00 -4.10
CA HIS A 286 23.41 10.21 -3.59
C HIS A 286 23.11 9.41 -2.31
N LYS A 287 21.85 8.99 -2.13
CA LYS A 287 21.42 8.14 -1.01
C LYS A 287 21.24 6.70 -1.47
N SER A 288 21.30 5.77 -0.52
CA SER A 288 20.94 4.38 -0.81
C SER A 288 19.48 4.30 -1.27
N PRO A 289 19.15 3.54 -2.33
CA PRO A 289 17.76 3.33 -2.75
C PRO A 289 16.88 2.70 -1.66
N PHE A 290 17.48 2.00 -0.69
CA PHE A 290 16.81 1.35 0.44
C PHE A 290 16.79 2.22 1.72
N HIS A 291 17.19 3.50 1.62
CA HIS A 291 17.16 4.39 2.78
C HIS A 291 15.70 4.69 3.19
N PRO A 292 15.29 4.46 4.46
CA PRO A 292 13.93 4.77 4.88
C PRO A 292 13.69 6.28 4.87
N ASP A 293 12.60 6.71 4.23
CA ASP A 293 12.15 8.11 4.22
C ASP A 293 10.62 8.21 4.11
N LYS A 294 10.09 9.42 4.14
CA LYS A 294 8.65 9.73 4.05
C LYS A 294 8.29 10.35 2.69
N THR A 295 8.87 9.87 1.59
CA THR A 295 8.68 10.45 0.27
C THR A 295 7.68 9.71 -0.61
N HIS A 296 7.10 8.60 -0.13
CA HIS A 296 6.03 7.89 -0.83
C HIS A 296 4.80 8.76 -1.04
N LEU A 297 4.00 8.44 -2.06
CA LEU A 297 2.84 9.24 -2.47
C LEU A 297 1.83 9.42 -1.32
N HIS A 298 1.50 8.38 -0.59
CA HIS A 298 0.58 8.46 0.55
C HIS A 298 1.05 9.40 1.67
N HIS A 299 2.36 9.53 1.88
CA HIS A 299 2.87 10.48 2.86
C HIS A 299 2.61 11.93 2.47
N ILE A 300 2.77 12.30 1.18
CA ILE A 300 2.47 13.67 0.75
C ILE A 300 0.97 13.98 0.86
N PHE A 301 0.08 13.02 0.56
CA PHE A 301 -1.35 13.18 0.76
C PHE A 301 -1.69 13.51 2.22
N ILE A 302 -1.15 12.73 3.17
CA ILE A 302 -1.39 12.96 4.60
C ILE A 302 -0.76 14.28 5.06
N ASN A 303 0.44 14.61 4.59
CA ASN A 303 1.15 15.84 4.96
C ASN A 303 0.40 17.10 4.51
N VAL A 304 -0.29 17.07 3.38
CA VAL A 304 -1.16 18.16 2.93
C VAL A 304 -2.53 18.18 3.62
N GLY A 305 -2.76 17.30 4.61
CA GLY A 305 -3.99 17.29 5.42
C GLY A 305 -5.14 16.49 4.84
N ILE A 306 -4.88 15.61 3.88
CA ILE A 306 -5.90 14.70 3.32
C ILE A 306 -6.08 13.50 4.27
N SER A 307 -7.33 13.11 4.52
CA SER A 307 -7.64 11.99 5.43
C SER A 307 -7.18 10.64 4.87
N HIS A 308 -6.88 9.67 5.76
CA HIS A 308 -6.47 8.31 5.37
C HIS A 308 -7.40 7.66 4.34
N PHE A 309 -8.72 7.77 4.54
CA PHE A 309 -9.70 7.19 3.63
C PHE A 309 -9.64 7.80 2.21
N ILE A 310 -9.60 9.14 2.12
CA ILE A 310 -9.51 9.81 0.82
C ILE A 310 -8.18 9.50 0.15
N THR A 311 -7.08 9.46 0.89
CA THR A 311 -5.76 9.05 0.38
C THR A 311 -5.83 7.66 -0.20
N SER A 312 -6.31 6.67 0.56
CA SER A 312 -6.44 5.28 0.11
C SER A 312 -7.30 5.16 -1.15
N VAL A 313 -8.49 5.78 -1.16
CA VAL A 313 -9.39 5.76 -2.33
C VAL A 313 -8.75 6.45 -3.54
N SER A 314 -8.08 7.60 -3.34
CA SER A 314 -7.43 8.32 -4.44
C SER A 314 -6.31 7.51 -5.08
N GLU A 315 -5.48 6.86 -4.29
CA GLU A 315 -4.37 6.04 -4.80
C GLU A 315 -4.87 4.76 -5.50
N ILE A 316 -5.90 4.10 -4.95
CA ILE A 316 -6.54 2.95 -5.61
C ILE A 316 -7.21 3.38 -6.93
N LEU A 317 -7.82 4.56 -6.98
CA LEU A 317 -8.39 5.09 -8.20
C LEU A 317 -7.33 5.41 -9.26
N ILE A 318 -6.16 5.90 -8.87
CA ILE A 318 -5.03 6.12 -9.79
C ILE A 318 -4.67 4.79 -10.47
N ASP A 319 -4.53 3.72 -9.69
CA ASP A 319 -4.24 2.39 -10.23
C ASP A 319 -5.32 1.91 -11.21
N ALA A 320 -6.59 1.99 -10.80
CA ALA A 320 -7.72 1.61 -11.66
C ALA A 320 -7.81 2.45 -12.96
N VAL A 321 -7.45 3.74 -12.91
CA VAL A 321 -7.41 4.63 -14.08
C VAL A 321 -6.34 4.19 -15.07
N VAL A 322 -5.15 3.78 -14.60
CA VAL A 322 -4.09 3.28 -15.49
C VAL A 322 -4.54 2.01 -16.21
N VAL A 323 -5.21 1.08 -15.50
CA VAL A 323 -5.83 -0.10 -16.12
C VAL A 323 -6.89 0.33 -17.16
N GLY A 324 -7.72 1.32 -16.82
CA GLY A 324 -8.73 1.86 -17.74
C GLY A 324 -8.13 2.39 -19.05
N PHE A 325 -7.02 3.14 -18.98
CA PHE A 325 -6.32 3.63 -20.17
C PHE A 325 -5.75 2.49 -21.02
N LEU A 326 -5.21 1.44 -20.41
CA LEU A 326 -4.80 0.24 -21.14
C LEU A 326 -5.96 -0.38 -21.88
N LEU A 327 -7.11 -0.61 -21.20
CA LEU A 327 -8.29 -1.22 -21.82
C LEU A 327 -8.85 -0.39 -22.97
N VAL A 328 -8.85 0.95 -22.85
CA VAL A 328 -9.21 1.87 -23.94
C VAL A 328 -8.21 1.71 -25.09
N GLY A 329 -6.90 1.68 -24.83
CA GLY A 329 -5.89 1.45 -25.86
C GLY A 329 -6.11 0.14 -26.62
N VAL A 330 -6.39 -0.95 -25.89
CA VAL A 330 -6.73 -2.26 -26.48
C VAL A 330 -7.98 -2.19 -27.35
N SER A 331 -9.04 -1.54 -26.86
CA SER A 331 -10.31 -1.40 -27.61
C SER A 331 -10.16 -0.57 -28.89
N LEU A 332 -9.19 0.34 -28.93
CA LEU A 332 -8.84 1.15 -30.11
C LEU A 332 -7.83 0.46 -31.03
N GLY A 333 -7.44 -0.79 -30.76
CA GLY A 333 -6.53 -1.57 -31.59
C GLY A 333 -5.05 -1.18 -31.45
N ALA A 334 -4.62 -0.66 -30.30
CA ALA A 334 -3.22 -0.33 -30.04
C ALA A 334 -2.32 -1.56 -30.18
N SER A 335 -1.13 -1.40 -30.82
CA SER A 335 -0.11 -2.46 -30.88
C SER A 335 0.41 -2.83 -29.49
N PHE A 336 1.08 -3.97 -29.36
CA PHE A 336 1.63 -4.43 -28.08
C PHE A 336 2.56 -3.41 -27.44
N GLU A 337 3.45 -2.83 -28.23
CA GLU A 337 4.37 -1.79 -27.77
C GLU A 337 3.63 -0.52 -27.35
N LEU A 338 2.62 -0.11 -28.15
CA LEU A 338 1.83 1.07 -27.83
C LEU A 338 1.05 0.90 -26.53
N GLN A 339 0.49 -0.29 -26.27
CA GLN A 339 -0.17 -0.62 -24.99
C GLN A 339 0.80 -0.43 -23.81
N LEU A 340 2.04 -0.92 -23.92
CA LEU A 340 3.05 -0.75 -22.89
C LEU A 340 3.42 0.72 -22.68
N TYR A 341 3.60 1.49 -23.75
CA TYR A 341 3.88 2.93 -23.65
C TYR A 341 2.71 3.70 -23.03
N ILE A 342 1.45 3.36 -23.37
CA ILE A 342 0.27 3.94 -22.76
C ILE A 342 0.33 3.73 -21.23
N VAL A 343 0.61 2.52 -20.76
CA VAL A 343 0.70 2.22 -19.32
C VAL A 343 1.83 2.99 -18.65
N ILE A 344 3.03 2.98 -19.22
CA ILE A 344 4.19 3.69 -18.64
C ILE A 344 3.89 5.20 -18.54
N ILE A 345 3.41 5.80 -19.63
CA ILE A 345 3.16 7.25 -19.67
C ILE A 345 2.03 7.62 -18.72
N THR A 346 0.92 6.88 -18.70
CA THR A 346 -0.20 7.17 -17.81
C THR A 346 0.17 6.96 -16.34
N ALA A 347 0.91 5.89 -15.99
CA ALA A 347 1.40 5.68 -14.65
C ALA A 347 2.35 6.81 -14.21
N MET A 348 3.28 7.25 -15.05
CA MET A 348 4.14 8.40 -14.76
C MET A 348 3.33 9.69 -14.55
N ILE A 349 2.34 9.96 -15.39
CA ILE A 349 1.49 11.15 -15.27
C ILE A 349 0.69 11.11 -13.96
N PHE A 350 0.01 9.99 -13.68
CA PHE A 350 -0.87 9.92 -12.52
C PHE A 350 -0.13 9.70 -11.20
N VAL A 351 0.93 8.91 -11.14
CA VAL A 351 1.69 8.68 -9.90
C VAL A 351 2.70 9.81 -9.66
N TRP A 352 3.61 10.05 -10.62
CA TRP A 352 4.67 11.05 -10.45
C TRP A 352 4.14 12.48 -10.58
N GLY A 353 3.20 12.72 -11.52
CA GLY A 353 2.55 14.02 -11.70
C GLY A 353 1.76 14.43 -10.47
N THR A 354 0.96 13.54 -9.89
CA THR A 354 0.21 13.81 -8.65
C THR A 354 1.17 14.17 -7.50
N TYR A 355 2.24 13.38 -7.32
CA TYR A 355 3.26 13.70 -6.33
C TYR A 355 3.88 15.08 -6.56
N ALA A 356 4.31 15.37 -7.79
CA ALA A 356 4.93 16.65 -8.13
C ALA A 356 3.99 17.83 -7.90
N ILE A 357 2.72 17.72 -8.30
CA ILE A 357 1.69 18.74 -8.09
C ILE A 357 1.47 18.96 -6.59
N LEU A 358 1.27 17.90 -5.80
CA LEU A 358 1.06 18.03 -4.36
C LEU A 358 2.30 18.61 -3.66
N GLN A 359 3.49 18.17 -4.02
CA GLN A 359 4.74 18.66 -3.44
C GLN A 359 4.98 20.13 -3.78
N TYR A 360 4.74 20.54 -5.03
CA TYR A 360 4.84 21.93 -5.45
C TYR A 360 3.86 22.83 -4.66
N ASN A 361 2.60 22.40 -4.56
CA ASN A 361 1.58 23.12 -3.83
C ASN A 361 1.86 23.18 -2.31
N ALA A 362 2.39 22.08 -1.75
CA ALA A 362 2.79 22.03 -0.34
C ALA A 362 3.95 22.98 -0.02
N ARG A 363 4.95 23.05 -0.91
CA ARG A 363 6.10 23.97 -0.74
C ARG A 363 5.71 25.42 -0.88
N ASN A 364 4.78 25.74 -1.78
CA ASN A 364 4.42 27.11 -2.13
C ASN A 364 3.13 27.62 -1.46
N HIS A 365 2.49 26.81 -0.59
CA HIS A 365 1.25 27.15 0.13
C HIS A 365 0.16 27.78 -0.76
N THR A 366 -0.06 27.17 -1.93
CA THR A 366 -0.96 27.71 -2.96
C THR A 366 -2.43 27.72 -2.52
N PRO A 367 -3.29 28.55 -3.12
CA PRO A 367 -4.74 28.50 -2.90
C PRO A 367 -5.35 27.13 -3.18
N PHE A 368 -4.76 26.36 -4.10
CA PHE A 368 -5.16 24.99 -4.41
C PHE A 368 -4.95 24.06 -3.21
N LEU A 369 -3.85 24.20 -2.47
CA LEU A 369 -3.63 23.45 -1.24
C LEU A 369 -4.71 23.77 -0.20
N HIS A 370 -5.01 25.05 0.02
CA HIS A 370 -6.09 25.46 0.93
C HIS A 370 -7.46 24.92 0.51
N TRP A 371 -7.72 24.86 -0.80
CA TRP A 371 -8.95 24.28 -1.32
C TRP A 371 -9.02 22.76 -1.01
N ILE A 372 -7.94 22.00 -1.28
CA ILE A 372 -7.87 20.56 -1.00
C ILE A 372 -8.01 20.28 0.51
N THR A 373 -7.29 21.01 1.36
CA THR A 373 -7.36 20.82 2.81
C THR A 373 -8.75 21.16 3.35
N ASN A 374 -9.36 22.26 2.90
CA ASN A 374 -10.72 22.62 3.25
C ASN A 374 -11.74 21.60 2.76
N PHE A 375 -11.55 21.05 1.55
CA PHE A 375 -12.37 19.97 1.02
C PHE A 375 -12.24 18.72 1.91
N SER A 376 -11.01 18.31 2.25
CA SER A 376 -10.75 17.18 3.14
C SER A 376 -11.38 17.37 4.53
N VAL A 377 -11.29 18.55 5.12
CA VAL A 377 -11.93 18.89 6.41
C VAL A 377 -13.45 18.84 6.31
N LYS A 378 -14.03 19.41 5.23
CA LYS A 378 -15.49 19.39 5.00
C LYS A 378 -16.02 18.01 4.72
N THR A 379 -15.24 17.19 4.00
CA THR A 379 -15.59 15.80 3.66
C THR A 379 -15.09 14.79 4.70
N HIS A 380 -14.65 15.23 5.87
CA HIS A 380 -14.18 14.35 6.93
C HIS A 380 -15.30 13.37 7.33
N LEU A 381 -15.27 12.20 6.68
CA LEU A 381 -16.33 11.20 6.75
C LEU A 381 -16.54 10.70 8.20
N GLY A 382 -15.47 10.64 8.99
CA GLY A 382 -15.52 10.26 10.40
C GLY A 382 -16.43 11.15 11.27
N ARG A 383 -16.76 12.38 10.83
CA ARG A 383 -17.74 13.26 11.48
C ARG A 383 -19.18 13.00 11.06
N ARG A 384 -19.42 12.26 9.98
CA ARG A 384 -20.75 11.98 9.47
C ARG A 384 -21.49 10.97 10.36
N HIS A 385 -22.78 11.19 10.57
CA HIS A 385 -23.61 10.34 11.44
C HIS A 385 -23.59 8.87 11.01
N TRP A 386 -23.68 8.59 9.72
CA TRP A 386 -23.66 7.23 9.19
C TRP A 386 -22.31 6.54 9.44
N TRP A 387 -21.16 7.26 9.32
CA TRP A 387 -19.85 6.71 9.63
C TRP A 387 -19.74 6.31 11.10
N LYS A 388 -20.13 7.22 12.00
CA LYS A 388 -20.16 6.92 13.44
C LYS A 388 -21.06 5.73 13.78
N LYS A 389 -22.19 5.58 13.07
CA LYS A 389 -23.08 4.43 13.24
C LYS A 389 -22.42 3.12 12.83
N ILE A 390 -21.69 3.12 11.71
CA ILE A 390 -20.89 1.96 11.26
C ILE A 390 -19.79 1.66 12.26
N THR A 391 -19.00 2.65 12.66
CA THR A 391 -17.92 2.48 13.65
C THR A 391 -18.46 1.87 14.95
N ASN A 392 -19.54 2.41 15.50
CA ASN A 392 -20.14 1.90 16.73
C ASN A 392 -20.63 0.45 16.58
N TYR A 393 -21.16 0.08 15.42
CA TYR A 393 -21.55 -1.29 15.12
C TYR A 393 -20.37 -2.23 15.08
N LEU A 394 -19.30 -1.86 14.38
CA LEU A 394 -18.08 -2.66 14.23
C LEU A 394 -17.32 -2.80 15.55
N ASP A 395 -17.33 -1.78 16.39
CA ASP A 395 -16.60 -1.74 17.65
C ASP A 395 -17.36 -2.42 18.81
N LYS A 396 -18.65 -2.69 18.65
CA LYS A 396 -19.48 -3.30 19.69
C LYS A 396 -18.90 -4.59 20.28
N PRO A 397 -18.36 -5.55 19.49
CA PRO A 397 -17.75 -6.76 20.05
C PRO A 397 -16.46 -6.51 20.85
N CYS A 398 -15.81 -5.35 20.66
CA CYS A 398 -14.54 -5.03 21.30
C CYS A 398 -14.69 -4.32 22.64
N THR A 399 -15.89 -3.84 22.98
CA THR A 399 -16.13 -3.01 24.18
C THR A 399 -15.81 -3.71 25.49
N SER A 400 -15.73 -5.05 25.52
CA SER A 400 -15.46 -5.83 26.72
C SER A 400 -13.98 -6.11 26.99
N PHE A 401 -13.10 -5.92 26.00
CA PHE A 401 -11.67 -6.28 26.13
C PHE A 401 -10.71 -5.22 25.56
N VAL A 402 -11.21 -4.21 24.84
CA VAL A 402 -10.45 -3.03 24.43
C VAL A 402 -10.80 -1.91 25.40
N ASP A 403 -10.42 -2.06 26.65
CA ASP A 403 -10.64 -1.03 27.65
C ASP A 403 -9.52 0.02 27.68
N ASN A 404 -9.79 1.09 28.40
CA ASN A 404 -9.13 2.36 28.54
C ASN A 404 -7.59 2.36 28.59
N GLU A 405 -6.92 1.26 28.90
CA GLU A 405 -5.45 1.17 28.94
C GLU A 405 -4.80 1.39 27.56
N LEU A 406 -5.45 0.96 26.45
CA LEU A 406 -5.01 1.31 25.10
C LEU A 406 -5.33 2.78 24.74
N MET A 407 -6.23 3.42 25.51
CA MET A 407 -6.65 4.82 25.31
C MET A 407 -5.79 5.79 26.12
N GLU A 408 -5.14 5.37 27.19
CA GLU A 408 -4.22 6.19 27.97
C GLU A 408 -2.96 6.58 27.17
N GLY A 409 -2.58 5.76 26.16
CA GLY A 409 -1.56 6.11 25.20
C GLY A 409 -1.88 7.31 24.28
N GLU A 410 -3.15 7.70 24.14
CA GLU A 410 -3.53 8.89 23.35
C GLU A 410 -3.03 10.19 23.99
N ASP A 411 -3.18 10.32 25.29
CA ASP A 411 -2.78 11.55 26.01
C ASP A 411 -1.25 11.68 26.05
N GLU A 412 -0.51 10.60 26.24
CA GLU A 412 0.96 10.63 26.19
C GLU A 412 1.49 10.91 24.78
N CYS A 413 0.86 10.37 23.74
CA CYS A 413 1.28 10.60 22.37
C CYS A 413 0.92 12.00 21.88
N GLU A 414 -0.24 12.54 22.24
CA GLU A 414 -0.59 13.95 21.99
C GLU A 414 0.34 14.88 22.74
N LEU A 415 0.64 14.58 23.99
CA LEU A 415 1.62 15.32 24.78
C LEU A 415 3.03 15.24 24.17
N TYR A 416 3.45 14.07 23.70
CA TYR A 416 4.74 13.91 23.04
C TYR A 416 4.80 14.68 21.71
N LYS A 417 3.76 14.62 20.87
CA LYS A 417 3.65 15.40 19.63
C LYS A 417 3.63 16.91 19.91
N LYS A 418 2.91 17.32 20.94
CA LYS A 418 2.87 18.69 21.41
C LYS A 418 4.25 19.14 21.88
N ASN A 419 4.95 18.31 22.66
CA ASN A 419 6.31 18.59 23.13
C ASN A 419 7.30 18.69 21.97
N LEU A 420 7.23 17.81 20.96
CA LEU A 420 8.03 17.90 19.75
C LEU A 420 7.77 19.19 18.97
N LYS A 421 6.49 19.57 18.84
CA LYS A 421 6.10 20.82 18.19
C LYS A 421 6.63 22.04 18.95
N GLU A 422 6.58 22.01 20.29
CA GLU A 422 7.15 23.07 21.13
C GLU A 422 8.68 23.10 21.06
N GLN A 423 9.35 21.95 21.01
CA GLN A 423 10.81 21.91 20.81
C GLN A 423 11.21 22.49 19.46
N ASP A 424 10.48 22.16 18.37
CA ASP A 424 10.75 22.71 17.06
C ASP A 424 10.40 24.20 17.00
N ARG A 425 9.32 24.62 17.66
CA ARG A 425 9.01 26.04 17.85
C ARG A 425 10.17 26.79 18.52
N PHE A 426 10.71 26.22 19.61
CA PHE A 426 11.86 26.80 20.30
C PHE A 426 13.10 26.88 19.40
N ARG A 427 13.40 25.85 18.62
CA ARG A 427 14.52 25.83 17.66
C ARG A 427 14.35 26.90 16.59
N ILE A 428 13.15 27.01 16.01
CA ILE A 428 12.81 28.00 14.99
C ILE A 428 12.96 29.40 15.58
N ILE A 429 12.31 29.68 16.71
CA ILE A 429 12.39 31.02 17.36
C ILE A 429 13.83 31.37 17.73
N ARG A 430 14.58 30.42 18.29
CA ARG A 430 15.99 30.63 18.61
C ARG A 430 16.82 30.91 17.36
N TYR A 431 16.51 30.32 16.23
CA TYR A 431 17.20 30.51 14.97
C TYR A 431 16.93 31.92 14.39
N ILE A 432 15.69 32.37 14.45
CA ILE A 432 15.28 33.70 13.89
C ILE A 432 15.52 34.85 14.83
N ARG A 433 15.54 34.63 16.16
CA ARG A 433 15.70 35.66 17.16
C ARG A 433 17.09 36.33 17.06
N GLY A 434 17.12 37.63 16.97
CA GLY A 434 18.36 38.42 16.84
C GLY A 434 18.88 38.57 15.41
N ARG A 435 18.14 38.05 14.42
CA ARG A 435 18.41 38.31 13.00
C ARG A 435 17.37 39.30 12.47
N ALA A 436 17.80 40.33 11.73
CA ALA A 436 16.90 41.35 11.21
C ALA A 436 15.90 40.77 10.19
N GLU A 437 16.39 39.90 9.31
CA GLU A 437 15.63 39.23 8.27
C GLU A 437 16.14 37.79 8.12
N VAL A 438 15.23 36.85 7.91
CA VAL A 438 15.57 35.40 7.74
C VAL A 438 14.78 34.85 6.58
N LEU A 439 15.49 34.14 5.67
CA LEU A 439 14.85 33.36 4.62
C LEU A 439 14.22 32.10 5.23
N VAL A 440 13.00 31.79 4.81
CA VAL A 440 12.32 30.58 5.27
C VAL A 440 13.06 29.30 4.82
N SER A 441 13.73 29.33 3.67
CA SER A 441 14.64 28.27 3.22
C SER A 441 15.77 28.00 4.21
N ASP A 442 16.36 29.04 4.78
CA ASP A 442 17.44 28.92 5.78
C ASP A 442 16.94 28.28 7.08
N ILE A 443 15.70 28.57 7.47
CA ILE A 443 15.08 27.93 8.63
C ILE A 443 14.89 26.44 8.40
N LEU A 444 14.43 26.07 7.20
CA LEU A 444 14.23 24.66 6.82
C LEU A 444 15.54 23.86 6.86
N GLU A 445 16.65 24.47 6.45
CA GLU A 445 17.94 23.79 6.37
C GLU A 445 18.74 23.84 7.68
N ASN A 446 18.68 24.94 8.43
CA ASN A 446 19.64 25.25 9.46
C ASN A 446 19.06 25.41 10.87
N SER A 447 17.73 25.40 11.06
CA SER A 447 17.13 25.53 12.40
C SER A 447 17.24 24.26 13.24
N GLY A 448 17.44 23.08 12.60
CA GLY A 448 17.39 21.78 13.23
C GLY A 448 15.97 21.35 13.63
N ALA A 449 14.93 22.07 13.19
CA ALA A 449 13.54 21.66 13.31
C ALA A 449 13.14 20.71 12.17
N ASP A 450 12.12 19.88 12.41
CA ASP A 450 11.56 19.03 11.35
C ASP A 450 10.95 19.92 10.26
N SER A 451 11.43 19.79 9.03
CA SER A 451 11.02 20.60 7.89
C SER A 451 9.50 20.64 7.66
N MET A 452 8.79 19.55 8.02
CA MET A 452 7.33 19.47 7.89
C MET A 452 6.59 20.30 8.93
N ARG A 453 7.22 20.59 10.08
CA ARG A 453 6.62 21.38 11.15
C ARG A 453 7.00 22.85 11.10
N VAL A 454 8.01 23.22 10.32
CA VAL A 454 8.46 24.62 10.21
C VAL A 454 7.32 25.54 9.77
N TYR A 455 6.70 25.26 8.61
CA TYR A 455 5.64 26.14 8.09
C TYR A 455 4.41 26.25 8.98
N PRO A 456 3.81 25.16 9.51
CA PRO A 456 2.71 25.25 10.46
C PRO A 456 3.04 26.11 11.69
N ILE A 457 4.27 25.99 12.20
CA ILE A 457 4.72 26.80 13.35
C ILE A 457 4.88 28.27 12.97
N LEU A 458 5.49 28.56 11.81
CA LEU A 458 5.63 29.95 11.34
C LEU A 458 4.27 30.60 11.15
N VAL A 459 3.29 29.94 10.55
CA VAL A 459 1.92 30.44 10.38
C VAL A 459 1.28 30.77 11.73
N GLU A 460 1.42 29.87 12.71
CA GLU A 460 0.90 30.14 14.07
C GLU A 460 1.58 31.35 14.73
N GLU A 461 2.88 31.50 14.57
CA GLU A 461 3.64 32.63 15.16
C GLU A 461 3.34 33.96 14.43
N ILE A 462 3.09 33.93 13.12
CA ILE A 462 2.60 35.07 12.35
C ILE A 462 1.20 35.46 12.82
N GLN A 463 0.29 34.54 13.00
CA GLN A 463 -1.06 34.80 13.51
C GLN A 463 -1.06 35.39 14.93
N LYS A 464 -0.07 35.00 15.75
CA LYS A 464 0.13 35.58 17.09
C LYS A 464 0.83 36.92 17.09
N GLY A 465 1.22 37.46 15.93
CA GLY A 465 1.92 38.73 15.78
C GLY A 465 3.39 38.71 16.23
N ARG A 466 3.98 37.53 16.49
CA ARG A 466 5.39 37.41 16.91
C ARG A 466 6.37 37.39 15.75
N ILE A 467 5.89 37.09 14.57
CA ILE A 467 6.66 37.09 13.33
C ILE A 467 5.96 37.97 12.32
N THR A 468 6.71 38.87 11.69
CA THR A 468 6.24 39.70 10.59
C THR A 468 6.78 39.15 9.27
N VAL A 469 5.92 39.07 8.26
CA VAL A 469 6.32 38.71 6.89
C VAL A 469 6.84 39.97 6.21
N ILE A 470 8.11 40.00 5.82
CA ILE A 470 8.76 41.11 5.12
C ILE A 470 8.54 40.98 3.61
N LYS A 471 8.67 39.75 3.10
CA LYS A 471 8.50 39.47 1.69
C LYS A 471 7.72 38.15 1.52
N GLU A 472 6.71 38.26 0.67
CA GLU A 472 5.96 37.07 0.22
C GLU A 472 6.48 36.60 -1.14
N SER A 473 6.46 35.30 -1.35
CA SER A 473 6.67 34.74 -2.68
C SER A 473 5.53 35.15 -3.61
N TRP A 474 5.75 35.03 -4.91
CA TRP A 474 4.72 35.25 -5.95
C TRP A 474 3.37 34.56 -5.67
N LEU A 475 3.35 33.54 -4.85
CA LEU A 475 2.16 32.74 -4.49
C LEU A 475 1.62 33.02 -3.08
N GLY A 476 2.09 34.09 -2.41
CA GLY A 476 1.60 34.53 -1.10
C GLY A 476 2.12 33.74 0.09
N SER A 477 3.17 32.91 -0.09
CA SER A 477 3.84 32.25 1.04
C SER A 477 4.98 33.12 1.57
N PRO A 478 5.23 33.15 2.90
CA PRO A 478 6.33 33.93 3.48
C PRO A 478 7.68 33.42 2.95
N GLU A 479 8.43 34.33 2.32
CA GLU A 479 9.78 34.07 1.80
C GLU A 479 10.84 34.66 2.73
N ILE A 480 10.61 35.85 3.23
CA ILE A 480 11.47 36.55 4.20
C ILE A 480 10.61 36.96 5.39
N ILE A 481 11.08 36.65 6.59
CA ILE A 481 10.39 36.94 7.84
C ILE A 481 11.31 37.65 8.83
N SER A 482 10.73 38.40 9.76
CA SER A 482 11.41 39.00 10.90
C SER A 482 10.71 38.65 12.20
N TYR A 483 11.47 38.48 13.27
CA TYR A 483 10.92 38.26 14.61
C TYR A 483 10.69 39.63 15.30
N ASN A 484 9.48 39.85 15.78
CA ASN A 484 9.13 41.02 16.54
C ASN A 484 9.71 40.91 17.96
N ASN A 485 10.75 41.70 18.27
CA ASN A 485 11.26 41.82 19.64
C ASN A 485 10.34 42.79 20.38
N ASP A 486 9.35 42.29 21.09
CA ASP A 486 8.66 43.03 22.17
C ASP A 486 9.31 42.72 23.52
#